data_032d2e6994e97506849afed548cdc516
#
_entry.id   032d2e6994e97506849afed548cdc516
#
_cell.length_a   1.000
_cell.length_b   1.000
_cell.length_c   1.000
_cell.angle_alpha   90.00
_cell.angle_beta   90.00
_cell.angle_gamma   90.00
#
_symmetry.space_group_name_H-M   'P 1'
#
loop_
_entity.id
_entity.type
_entity.pdbx_description
1 polymer ?
#
loop_
_entity_poly.entity_id
_entity_poly.type
_entity_poly.pdbx_seq_one_letter_code
_entity_poly.pdbx_strand_id
1 'polypeptide(L)'
;NAHPSELSGGMRQRAALIRTLVLEPDILLLDEPFSALDYQTRLEVSDDIFRIIKEQEKTALLVTHDISEAIAMGEQVIVLSSRPAGIKNVFDIHLSVDKRTPFSSRTAPEFSAYFHQIWKELS
;
A
#
# COMPACT_ATOMS: atom_id res chain seq x y z
N ASN A 1 -20.81 3.01 -14.74
CA ASN A 1 -19.63 3.19 -15.60
C ASN A 1 -18.81 4.40 -15.14
N ALA A 2 -17.49 4.25 -15.16
CA ALA A 2 -16.61 5.35 -14.83
C ALA A 2 -16.66 6.42 -15.92
N HIS A 3 -16.58 7.68 -15.51
CA HIS A 3 -16.47 8.78 -16.46
C HIS A 3 -15.11 8.77 -17.15
N PRO A 4 -15.02 9.18 -18.44
CA PRO A 4 -13.73 9.24 -19.12
C PRO A 4 -12.67 10.06 -18.38
N SER A 5 -13.09 11.13 -17.68
CA SER A 5 -12.16 11.94 -16.89
C SER A 5 -11.58 11.18 -15.70
N GLU A 6 -12.37 10.31 -15.07
CA GLU A 6 -11.91 9.48 -13.96
C GLU A 6 -10.93 8.42 -14.42
N LEU A 7 -11.23 7.73 -15.52
CA LEU A 7 -10.33 6.75 -16.11
C LEU A 7 -9.03 7.42 -16.54
N SER A 8 -9.11 8.56 -17.21
CA SER A 8 -7.94 9.31 -17.66
C SER A 8 -7.07 9.75 -16.49
N GLY A 9 -7.70 10.22 -15.39
CA GLY A 9 -6.98 10.61 -14.18
C GLY A 9 -6.27 9.44 -13.53
N GLY A 10 -6.95 8.28 -13.40
CA GLY A 10 -6.35 7.07 -12.86
C GLY A 10 -5.20 6.55 -13.72
N MET A 11 -5.36 6.56 -15.03
CA MET A 11 -4.32 6.13 -15.95
C MET A 11 -3.10 7.04 -15.90
N ARG A 12 -3.29 8.33 -15.80
CA ARG A 12 -2.18 9.29 -15.68
C ARG A 12 -1.41 9.10 -14.38
N GLN A 13 -2.12 8.89 -13.28
CA GLN A 13 -1.47 8.67 -11.99
C GLN A 13 -0.71 7.35 -11.98
N ARG A 14 -1.27 6.31 -12.55
CA ARG A 14 -0.60 5.02 -12.72
C ARG A 14 0.68 5.16 -13.51
N ALA A 15 0.63 5.87 -14.66
CA ALA A 15 1.80 6.11 -15.49
C ALA A 15 2.87 6.91 -14.75
N ALA A 16 2.47 7.91 -13.96
CA ALA A 16 3.41 8.72 -13.18
C ALA A 16 4.09 7.88 -12.10
N LEU A 17 3.35 7.02 -11.41
CA LEU A 17 3.91 6.12 -10.41
C LEU A 17 4.90 5.13 -11.02
N ILE A 18 4.54 4.53 -12.15
CA ILE A 18 5.41 3.59 -12.85
C ILE A 18 6.69 4.28 -13.32
N ARG A 19 6.57 5.49 -13.86
CA ARG A 19 7.75 6.27 -14.28
C ARG A 19 8.67 6.54 -13.10
N THR A 20 8.12 6.94 -11.97
CA THR A 20 8.90 7.17 -10.75
C THR A 20 9.66 5.91 -10.34
N LEU A 21 8.99 4.76 -10.35
CA LEU A 21 9.60 3.48 -9.98
C LEU A 21 10.75 3.09 -10.92
N VAL A 22 10.60 3.37 -12.21
CA VAL A 22 11.61 2.98 -13.22
C VAL A 22 12.82 3.90 -13.17
N LEU A 23 12.62 5.20 -12.95
CA LEU A 23 13.69 6.21 -13.04
C LEU A 23 14.38 6.49 -11.71
N GLU A 24 13.76 6.14 -10.60
CA GLU A 24 14.21 6.55 -9.27
C GLU A 24 15.23 5.56 -8.67
N PRO A 25 15.96 6.01 -7.64
CA PRO A 25 16.92 5.18 -6.93
C PRO A 25 16.26 4.07 -6.11
N ASP A 26 17.07 3.34 -5.35
CA ASP A 26 16.65 2.12 -4.66
C ASP A 26 15.61 2.34 -3.56
N ILE A 27 15.45 3.56 -3.05
CA ILE A 27 14.49 3.89 -1.99
C ILE A 27 13.43 4.84 -2.54
N LEU A 28 12.17 4.46 -2.36
CA LEU A 28 11.01 5.23 -2.82
C LEU A 28 10.17 5.68 -1.64
N LEU A 29 9.74 6.92 -1.66
CA LEU A 29 8.77 7.44 -0.70
C LEU A 29 7.45 7.67 -1.44
N LEU A 30 6.41 6.94 -1.03
CA LEU A 30 5.07 7.05 -1.59
C LEU A 30 4.13 7.57 -0.50
N ASP A 31 3.74 8.84 -0.62
CA ASP A 31 2.89 9.50 0.39
C ASP A 31 1.47 9.59 -0.14
N GLU A 32 0.58 8.79 0.44
CA GLU A 32 -0.83 8.70 0.06
C GLU A 32 -1.01 8.54 -1.47
N PRO A 33 -0.30 7.58 -2.10
CA PRO A 33 -0.22 7.54 -3.56
C PRO A 33 -1.53 7.19 -4.24
N PHE A 34 -2.48 6.59 -3.52
CA PHE A 34 -3.73 6.09 -4.11
C PHE A 34 -4.96 6.89 -3.67
N SER A 35 -4.76 7.97 -2.92
CA SER A 35 -5.87 8.70 -2.30
C SER A 35 -6.86 9.32 -3.30
N ALA A 36 -6.40 9.65 -4.50
CA ALA A 36 -7.24 10.25 -5.54
C ALA A 36 -7.95 9.22 -6.42
N LEU A 37 -7.72 7.93 -6.20
CA LEU A 37 -8.27 6.86 -7.03
C LEU A 37 -9.55 6.29 -6.42
N ASP A 38 -10.47 5.84 -7.27
CA ASP A 38 -11.62 5.06 -6.80
C ASP A 38 -11.15 3.69 -6.28
N TYR A 39 -12.04 2.99 -5.59
CA TYR A 39 -11.67 1.76 -4.90
C TYR A 39 -11.13 0.68 -5.85
N GLN A 40 -11.82 0.46 -6.97
CA GLN A 40 -11.39 -0.59 -7.90
C GLN A 40 -10.07 -0.27 -8.58
N THR A 41 -9.91 0.96 -9.04
CA THR A 41 -8.66 1.43 -9.63
C THR A 41 -7.51 1.33 -8.63
N ARG A 42 -7.79 1.68 -7.37
CA ARG A 42 -6.81 1.57 -6.28
C ARG A 42 -6.31 0.14 -6.12
N LEU A 43 -7.21 -0.85 -6.14
CA LEU A 43 -6.82 -2.26 -6.02
C LEU A 43 -5.92 -2.70 -7.18
N GLU A 44 -6.27 -2.32 -8.40
CA GLU A 44 -5.49 -2.68 -9.59
C GLU A 44 -4.11 -2.04 -9.59
N VAL A 45 -4.05 -0.75 -9.30
CA VAL A 45 -2.78 -0.01 -9.27
C VAL A 45 -1.89 -0.51 -8.13
N SER A 46 -2.49 -0.84 -6.98
CA SER A 46 -1.74 -1.40 -5.85
C SER A 46 -1.02 -2.69 -6.24
N ASP A 47 -1.72 -3.59 -6.95
CA ASP A 47 -1.12 -4.83 -7.41
C ASP A 47 0.04 -4.58 -8.38
N ASP A 48 -0.13 -3.65 -9.31
CA ASP A 48 0.91 -3.31 -10.28
C ASP A 48 2.14 -2.73 -9.60
N ILE A 49 1.94 -1.78 -8.69
CA ILE A 49 3.03 -1.12 -7.98
C ILE A 49 3.78 -2.12 -7.09
N PHE A 50 3.06 -2.95 -6.36
CA PHE A 50 3.66 -3.99 -5.53
C PHE A 50 4.53 -4.92 -6.36
N ARG A 51 4.03 -5.38 -7.50
CA ARG A 51 4.76 -6.27 -8.39
C ARG A 51 6.04 -5.62 -8.90
N ILE A 52 5.97 -4.37 -9.33
CA ILE A 52 7.14 -3.65 -9.86
C ILE A 52 8.19 -3.46 -8.77
N ILE A 53 7.79 -3.10 -7.57
CA ILE A 53 8.72 -2.94 -6.45
C ILE A 53 9.44 -4.26 -6.17
N LYS A 54 8.71 -5.37 -6.18
CA LYS A 54 9.29 -6.70 -5.96
C LYS A 54 10.22 -7.13 -7.08
N GLU A 55 9.80 -6.97 -8.33
CA GLU A 55 10.60 -7.35 -9.49
C GLU A 55 11.90 -6.56 -9.58
N GLN A 56 11.88 -5.29 -9.21
CA GLN A 56 13.05 -4.42 -9.26
C GLN A 56 13.83 -4.37 -7.96
N GLU A 57 13.42 -5.15 -6.98
CA GLU A 57 14.08 -5.25 -5.67
C GLU A 57 14.29 -3.89 -5.02
N LYS A 58 13.29 -3.00 -5.13
CA LYS A 58 13.34 -1.67 -4.52
C LYS A 58 12.81 -1.70 -3.10
N THR A 59 13.32 -0.78 -2.28
CA THR A 59 12.76 -0.50 -0.96
C THR A 59 11.79 0.65 -1.08
N ALA A 60 10.57 0.47 -0.56
CA ALA A 60 9.55 1.49 -0.62
C ALA A 60 8.99 1.77 0.77
N LEU A 61 8.78 3.06 1.07
CA LEU A 61 8.10 3.51 2.26
C LEU A 61 6.76 4.09 1.82
N LEU A 62 5.68 3.43 2.23
CA LEU A 62 4.32 3.85 1.92
C LEU A 62 3.71 4.54 3.13
N VAL A 63 3.31 5.78 2.96
CA VAL A 63 2.60 6.54 4.00
C VAL A 63 1.12 6.55 3.66
N THR A 64 0.29 6.03 4.54
CA THR A 64 -1.15 5.94 4.34
C THR A 64 -1.89 5.97 5.66
N HIS A 65 -3.14 6.41 5.64
CA HIS A 65 -4.05 6.29 6.77
C HIS A 65 -5.03 5.12 6.62
N ASP A 66 -4.92 4.39 5.53
CA ASP A 66 -5.77 3.21 5.25
C ASP A 66 -5.08 1.95 5.79
N ILE A 67 -5.64 1.39 6.86
CA ILE A 67 -5.07 0.21 7.52
C ILE A 67 -5.00 -0.98 6.57
N SER A 68 -6.07 -1.22 5.82
CA SER A 68 -6.12 -2.34 4.87
C SER A 68 -5.03 -2.25 3.82
N GLU A 69 -4.79 -1.05 3.30
CA GLU A 69 -3.75 -0.79 2.31
C GLU A 69 -2.35 -1.06 2.90
N ALA A 70 -2.12 -0.59 4.13
CA ALA A 70 -0.84 -0.81 4.79
C ALA A 70 -0.54 -2.30 4.96
N ILE A 71 -1.52 -3.10 5.41
CA ILE A 71 -1.34 -4.54 5.59
C ILE A 71 -1.19 -5.24 4.23
N ALA A 72 -2.00 -4.85 3.26
CA ALA A 72 -2.00 -5.50 1.94
C ALA A 72 -0.66 -5.33 1.22
N MET A 73 -0.02 -4.18 1.37
CA MET A 73 1.20 -3.84 0.64
C MET A 73 2.48 -3.99 1.45
N GLY A 74 2.43 -3.82 2.77
CA GLY A 74 3.63 -3.75 3.58
C GLY A 74 4.15 -5.11 4.03
N GLU A 75 5.46 -5.26 4.08
CA GLU A 75 6.10 -6.36 4.78
C GLU A 75 6.16 -6.05 6.27
N GLN A 76 6.22 -4.77 6.58
CA GLN A 76 6.24 -4.26 7.95
C GLN A 76 5.36 -3.03 8.02
N VAL A 77 4.54 -2.93 9.05
CA VAL A 77 3.67 -1.77 9.27
C VAL A 77 4.14 -1.05 10.53
N ILE A 78 4.43 0.23 10.38
CA ILE A 78 4.86 1.09 11.47
C ILE A 78 3.71 2.02 11.83
N VAL A 79 3.26 1.95 13.09
CA VAL A 79 2.20 2.82 13.59
C VAL A 79 2.84 4.00 14.31
N LEU A 80 2.47 5.20 13.89
CA LEU A 80 3.01 6.43 14.47
C LEU A 80 2.05 7.00 15.51
N SER A 81 2.61 7.58 16.56
CA SER A 81 1.83 8.31 17.54
C SER A 81 1.60 9.74 17.05
N SER A 82 0.45 10.31 17.41
CA SER A 82 0.14 11.69 17.05
C SER A 82 0.87 12.70 17.91
N ARG A 83 1.08 12.39 19.18
CA ARG A 83 1.72 13.30 20.14
C ARG A 83 2.33 12.55 21.32
N PRO A 84 3.66 12.74 21.59
CA PRO A 84 4.62 13.34 20.65
C PRO A 84 4.81 12.45 19.44
N ALA A 85 5.23 13.02 18.33
CA ALA A 85 5.46 12.26 17.10
C ALA A 85 6.56 11.22 17.34
N GLY A 86 6.26 9.96 17.06
CA GLY A 86 7.19 8.87 17.24
C GLY A 86 6.58 7.56 16.84
N ILE A 87 7.33 6.48 16.96
CA ILE A 87 6.86 5.15 16.64
C ILE A 87 6.10 4.58 17.85
N LYS A 88 4.83 4.26 17.64
CA LYS A 88 4.00 3.66 18.67
C LYS A 88 4.12 2.14 18.69
N ASN A 89 4.15 1.51 17.52
CA ASN A 89 4.32 0.06 17.41
C ASN A 89 4.80 -0.31 16.01
N VAL A 90 5.37 -1.50 15.87
CA VAL A 90 5.83 -2.05 14.60
C VAL A 90 5.28 -3.47 14.48
N PHE A 91 4.67 -3.76 13.35
CA PHE A 91 4.11 -5.08 13.06
C PHE A 91 4.82 -5.70 11.87
N ASP A 92 5.39 -6.89 12.06
CA ASP A 92 5.89 -7.70 10.95
C ASP A 92 4.72 -8.46 10.36
N ILE A 93 4.48 -8.32 9.07
CA ILE A 93 3.29 -8.87 8.43
C ILE A 93 3.63 -10.21 7.79
N HIS A 94 3.04 -11.27 8.31
CA HIS A 94 3.18 -12.63 7.81
C HIS A 94 1.81 -13.16 7.42
N LEU A 95 1.59 -13.36 6.14
CA LEU A 95 0.32 -13.80 5.59
C LEU A 95 0.47 -15.15 4.89
N SER A 96 -0.44 -16.08 5.19
CA SER A 96 -0.43 -17.43 4.62
C SER A 96 -1.09 -17.43 3.24
N VAL A 97 -0.32 -17.05 2.22
CA VAL A 97 -0.74 -17.08 0.82
C VAL A 97 0.41 -17.61 -0.03
N ASP A 98 0.08 -18.34 -1.09
CA ASP A 98 1.08 -18.96 -1.96
C ASP A 98 1.93 -17.91 -2.69
N LYS A 99 1.26 -16.93 -3.28
CA LYS A 99 1.91 -15.83 -3.97
C LYS A 99 1.30 -14.53 -3.46
N ARG A 100 2.10 -13.76 -2.75
CA ARG A 100 1.61 -12.55 -2.14
C ARG A 100 1.49 -11.41 -3.14
N THR A 101 0.27 -10.87 -3.23
CA THR A 101 -0.05 -9.62 -3.91
C THR A 101 -0.92 -8.81 -2.95
N PRO A 102 -1.13 -7.52 -3.17
CA PRO A 102 -2.09 -6.78 -2.35
C PRO A 102 -3.48 -7.42 -2.34
N PHE A 103 -3.93 -7.94 -3.47
CA PHE A 103 -5.21 -8.63 -3.56
C PHE A 103 -5.23 -9.92 -2.73
N SER A 104 -4.25 -10.80 -2.92
CA SER A 104 -4.20 -12.07 -2.18
C SER A 104 -3.98 -11.86 -0.68
N SER A 105 -3.26 -10.82 -0.30
CA SER A 105 -3.06 -10.47 1.11
C SER A 105 -4.39 -10.26 1.84
N ARG A 106 -5.35 -9.63 1.17
CA ARG A 106 -6.67 -9.35 1.76
C ARG A 106 -7.48 -10.61 2.01
N THR A 107 -7.16 -11.72 1.35
CA THR A 107 -7.84 -13.00 1.52
C THR A 107 -7.15 -13.91 2.55
N ALA A 108 -5.98 -13.52 3.03
CA ALA A 108 -5.23 -14.33 4.00
C ALA A 108 -5.95 -14.41 5.34
N PRO A 109 -5.89 -15.57 6.02
CA PRO A 109 -6.59 -15.72 7.30
C PRO A 109 -6.08 -14.77 8.39
N GLU A 110 -4.83 -14.35 8.32
CA GLU A 110 -4.23 -13.46 9.32
C GLU A 110 -4.60 -11.99 9.12
N PHE A 111 -5.16 -11.61 7.96
CA PHE A 111 -5.38 -10.21 7.61
C PHE A 111 -6.25 -9.48 8.64
N SER A 112 -7.37 -10.06 9.02
CA SER A 112 -8.29 -9.41 9.95
C SER A 112 -7.69 -9.24 11.35
N ALA A 113 -6.84 -10.18 11.80
CA ALA A 113 -6.17 -10.07 13.09
C ALA A 113 -5.21 -8.88 13.09
N TYR A 114 -4.41 -8.71 12.05
CA TYR A 114 -3.55 -7.53 11.92
C TYR A 114 -4.38 -6.24 11.87
N PHE A 115 -5.48 -6.26 11.13
CA PHE A 115 -6.36 -5.11 11.04
C PHE A 115 -6.85 -4.67 12.42
N HIS A 116 -7.34 -5.61 13.22
CA HIS A 116 -7.84 -5.31 14.56
C HIS A 116 -6.75 -4.81 15.49
N GLN A 117 -5.56 -5.40 15.44
CA GLN A 117 -4.44 -4.99 16.27
C GLN A 117 -4.01 -3.56 15.95
N ILE A 118 -3.89 -3.23 14.67
CA ILE A 118 -3.50 -1.90 14.24
C ILE A 118 -4.59 -0.88 14.56
N TRP A 119 -5.85 -1.24 14.33
CA TRP A 119 -6.98 -0.39 14.67
C TRP A 119 -6.94 0.01 16.15
N LYS A 120 -6.68 -0.94 17.04
CA LYS A 120 -6.57 -0.66 18.48
C LYS A 120 -5.44 0.32 18.78
N GLU A 121 -4.33 0.21 18.11
CA GLU A 121 -3.19 1.13 18.29
C GLU A 121 -3.54 2.56 17.87
N LEU A 122 -4.39 2.73 16.88
CA LEU A 122 -4.81 4.04 16.37
C LEU A 122 -5.95 4.68 17.16
N SER A 123 -6.64 3.89 17.97
CA SER A 123 -7.81 4.35 18.74
C SER A 123 -7.44 5.14 20.00
#